data_896a2c3fc84311d3d2746c74444b3a76
#
_entry.id   896a2c3fc84311d3d2746c74444b3a76
#
_cell.length_a   1.000
_cell.length_b   1.000
_cell.length_c   1.000
_cell.angle_alpha   90.00
_cell.angle_beta   90.00
_cell.angle_gamma   90.00
#
_symmetry.space_group_name_H-M   'P 1'
#
loop_
_entity.id
_entity.type
_entity.pdbx_description
1 polymer ?
#
loop_
_entity_poly.entity_id
_entity_poly.type
_entity_poly.pdbx_seq_one_letter_code
_entity_poly.pdbx_strand_id
1 'polypeptide(L)'
;MKTFKFLLVAVSAVLLMGCSKTPQQETKADDDKNVVIETIMTRRSVRKYQPQAVNRDTMQTIVECGINAPNAINRQAWEVRIVDNPEVIQKLTDLYLKDNPKEAENPNFKNMFRNAPTVAFIANDTTFAYSPVDCGLMAENMILSAWSMGIGSCCLGGPARFMKSNPEANKYLLEMGFSENYDLLLCIGFGYPAETPKAKPRDAAKVKFMD
;
A
#
# COMPACT_ATOMS: atom_id res chain seq x y z
N MET A 1 45.65 20.43 -80.78
CA MET A 1 45.48 20.51 -79.38
C MET A 1 43.99 20.75 -79.12
N LYS A 2 43.33 19.76 -78.55
CA LYS A 2 41.85 19.71 -78.46
C LYS A 2 41.39 20.26 -77.10
N THR A 3 40.61 21.35 -77.18
CA THR A 3 39.96 21.96 -76.01
C THR A 3 38.67 21.25 -75.72
N PHE A 4 38.55 20.67 -74.55
CA PHE A 4 37.34 19.99 -74.07
C PHE A 4 36.50 21.01 -73.27
N LYS A 5 35.29 21.29 -73.76
CA LYS A 5 34.34 22.12 -73.06
C LYS A 5 33.53 21.24 -72.09
N PHE A 6 33.60 21.49 -70.78
CA PHE A 6 32.73 20.89 -69.76
C PHE A 6 31.41 21.67 -69.72
N LEU A 7 30.32 20.95 -69.94
CA LEU A 7 28.95 21.46 -69.81
C LEU A 7 28.48 21.17 -68.42
N LEU A 8 28.26 22.22 -67.60
CA LEU A 8 27.72 22.11 -66.24
C LEU A 8 26.18 22.01 -66.29
N VAL A 9 25.64 20.84 -66.00
CA VAL A 9 24.20 20.67 -65.87
C VAL A 9 23.88 20.85 -64.32
N ALA A 10 23.20 21.96 -64.07
CA ALA A 10 22.67 22.20 -62.71
C ALA A 10 21.38 21.39 -62.51
N VAL A 11 21.45 20.37 -61.67
CA VAL A 11 20.26 19.62 -61.22
C VAL A 11 19.71 20.30 -59.98
N SER A 12 18.58 21.01 -60.13
CA SER A 12 17.83 21.57 -59.00
C SER A 12 17.07 20.44 -58.30
N ALA A 13 17.56 20.00 -57.15
CA ALA A 13 16.83 19.08 -56.29
C ALA A 13 15.77 19.87 -55.51
N VAL A 14 14.52 19.69 -55.86
CA VAL A 14 13.37 20.17 -55.07
C VAL A 14 13.20 19.24 -53.88
N LEU A 15 13.56 19.70 -52.70
CA LEU A 15 13.27 19.04 -51.43
C LEU A 15 11.78 19.22 -51.11
N LEU A 16 10.98 18.19 -51.44
CA LEU A 16 9.64 18.04 -50.90
C LEU A 16 9.77 17.57 -49.41
N MET A 17 9.62 18.52 -48.50
CA MET A 17 9.38 18.21 -47.09
C MET A 17 7.99 17.57 -46.96
N GLY A 18 7.93 16.25 -47.09
CA GLY A 18 6.78 15.46 -46.69
C GLY A 18 6.72 15.42 -45.17
N CYS A 19 5.75 16.13 -44.59
CA CYS A 19 5.33 15.87 -43.21
C CYS A 19 4.83 14.42 -43.14
N SER A 20 5.70 13.50 -42.74
CA SER A 20 5.28 12.17 -42.32
C SER A 20 4.54 12.32 -41.01
N LYS A 21 3.21 12.34 -41.03
CA LYS A 21 2.41 12.05 -39.83
C LYS A 21 2.83 10.67 -39.38
N THR A 22 3.54 10.62 -38.25
CA THR A 22 3.73 9.37 -37.48
C THR A 22 2.36 8.74 -37.31
N PRO A 23 2.14 7.47 -37.67
CA PRO A 23 0.89 6.80 -37.38
C PRO A 23 0.76 6.84 -35.85
N GLN A 24 -0.20 7.59 -35.32
CA GLN A 24 -0.70 7.34 -33.99
C GLN A 24 -1.19 5.91 -34.03
N GLN A 25 -0.49 5.05 -33.34
CA GLN A 25 -0.91 3.70 -33.04
C GLN A 25 -2.22 3.85 -32.28
N GLU A 26 -3.35 3.75 -33.02
CA GLU A 26 -4.65 3.51 -32.40
C GLU A 26 -4.50 2.20 -31.64
N THR A 27 -4.18 2.31 -30.36
CA THR A 27 -4.36 1.20 -29.44
C THR A 27 -5.85 0.91 -29.49
N LYS A 28 -6.20 -0.22 -30.15
CA LYS A 28 -7.53 -0.81 -30.03
C LYS A 28 -7.87 -0.77 -28.55
N ALA A 29 -8.93 -0.04 -28.21
CA ALA A 29 -9.63 -0.13 -26.95
C ALA A 29 -10.28 -1.53 -26.93
N ASP A 30 -9.45 -2.55 -26.75
CA ASP A 30 -9.89 -3.82 -26.20
C ASP A 30 -10.20 -3.54 -24.73
N ASP A 31 -11.21 -4.12 -24.22
CA ASP A 31 -11.91 -3.95 -22.94
C ASP A 31 -10.96 -4.07 -21.70
N ASP A 32 -9.79 -3.42 -21.77
CA ASP A 32 -8.75 -3.38 -20.75
C ASP A 32 -9.24 -2.48 -19.60
N LYS A 33 -10.00 -3.10 -18.70
CA LYS A 33 -10.25 -2.53 -17.37
C LYS A 33 -8.92 -2.06 -16.81
N ASN A 34 -8.81 -0.77 -16.52
CA ASN A 34 -7.62 -0.23 -15.89
C ASN A 34 -7.39 -0.93 -14.55
N VAL A 35 -6.37 -1.77 -14.48
CA VAL A 35 -6.06 -2.63 -13.32
C VAL A 35 -5.95 -1.84 -12.03
N VAL A 36 -5.40 -0.62 -12.08
CA VAL A 36 -5.27 0.25 -10.91
C VAL A 36 -6.65 0.68 -10.41
N ILE A 37 -7.51 1.16 -11.32
CA ILE A 37 -8.88 1.56 -10.97
C ILE A 37 -9.65 0.36 -10.42
N GLU A 38 -9.56 -0.79 -11.07
CA GLU A 38 -10.23 -2.00 -10.61
C GLU A 38 -9.76 -2.42 -9.21
N THR A 39 -8.45 -2.41 -8.94
CA THR A 39 -7.88 -2.71 -7.63
C THR A 39 -8.44 -1.76 -6.55
N ILE A 40 -8.44 -0.47 -6.81
CA ILE A 40 -8.98 0.55 -5.89
C ILE A 40 -10.47 0.31 -5.63
N MET A 41 -11.26 0.08 -6.67
CA MET A 41 -12.71 -0.05 -6.57
C MET A 41 -13.16 -1.38 -5.96
N THR A 42 -12.35 -2.44 -6.10
CA THR A 42 -12.68 -3.79 -5.60
C THR A 42 -12.08 -4.12 -4.25
N ARG A 43 -11.01 -3.43 -3.83
CA ARG A 43 -10.38 -3.68 -2.53
C ARG A 43 -11.40 -3.56 -1.37
N ARG A 44 -11.27 -4.49 -0.42
CA ARG A 44 -12.12 -4.54 0.79
C ARG A 44 -11.26 -4.71 2.05
N SER A 45 -11.77 -4.22 3.18
CA SER A 45 -11.21 -4.54 4.49
C SER A 45 -11.63 -5.95 4.90
N VAL A 46 -10.70 -6.89 4.77
CA VAL A 46 -10.88 -8.30 5.15
C VAL A 46 -10.61 -8.45 6.64
N ARG A 47 -11.42 -9.25 7.34
CA ARG A 47 -11.33 -9.50 8.79
C ARG A 47 -11.44 -10.98 9.16
N LYS A 48 -11.52 -11.85 8.15
CA LYS A 48 -11.42 -13.30 8.29
C LYS A 48 -10.36 -13.80 7.32
N TYR A 49 -9.41 -14.52 7.86
CA TYR A 49 -8.24 -14.99 7.12
C TYR A 49 -8.06 -16.48 7.30
N GLN A 50 -7.38 -17.11 6.35
CA GLN A 50 -6.82 -18.43 6.51
C GLN A 50 -5.73 -18.38 7.59
N PRO A 51 -5.43 -19.49 8.30
CA PRO A 51 -4.44 -19.51 9.38
C PRO A 51 -3.01 -19.23 8.94
N GLN A 52 -2.72 -19.44 7.66
CA GLN A 52 -1.39 -19.33 7.10
C GLN A 52 -0.92 -17.87 7.07
N ALA A 53 0.28 -17.60 7.55
CA ALA A 53 0.95 -16.31 7.39
C ALA A 53 1.20 -16.00 5.91
N VAL A 54 1.26 -14.73 5.57
CA VAL A 54 1.65 -14.30 4.21
C VAL A 54 3.11 -14.67 3.98
N ASN A 55 3.41 -15.22 2.80
CA ASN A 55 4.79 -15.52 2.43
C ASN A 55 5.67 -14.27 2.53
N ARG A 56 6.89 -14.40 3.07
CA ARG A 56 7.79 -13.27 3.32
C ARG A 56 8.21 -12.53 2.06
N ASP A 57 8.42 -13.22 0.95
CA ASP A 57 8.74 -12.58 -0.33
C ASP A 57 7.56 -11.74 -0.84
N THR A 58 6.33 -12.24 -0.66
CA THR A 58 5.11 -11.47 -0.95
C THR A 58 5.00 -10.26 -0.04
N MET A 59 5.27 -10.40 1.26
CA MET A 59 5.28 -9.27 2.19
C MET A 59 6.38 -8.26 1.86
N GLN A 60 7.54 -8.71 1.43
CA GLN A 60 8.63 -7.84 0.97
C GLN A 60 8.17 -6.98 -0.22
N THR A 61 7.54 -7.60 -1.22
CA THR A 61 6.96 -6.88 -2.37
C THR A 61 5.91 -5.85 -1.94
N ILE A 62 5.03 -6.22 -0.99
CA ILE A 62 4.02 -5.30 -0.43
C ILE A 62 4.68 -4.10 0.24
N VAL A 63 5.72 -4.32 1.04
CA VAL A 63 6.47 -3.25 1.71
C VAL A 63 7.19 -2.37 0.69
N GLU A 64 7.81 -2.95 -0.32
CA GLU A 64 8.46 -2.21 -1.42
C GLU A 64 7.48 -1.31 -2.16
N CYS A 65 6.27 -1.78 -2.46
CA CYS A 65 5.21 -0.93 -3.00
C CYS A 65 4.86 0.20 -2.03
N GLY A 66 4.80 -0.09 -0.73
CA GLY A 66 4.53 0.88 0.31
C GLY A 66 5.55 2.02 0.33
N ILE A 67 6.84 1.71 0.42
CA ILE A 67 7.91 2.72 0.51
C ILE A 67 8.07 3.56 -0.76
N ASN A 68 7.50 3.11 -1.89
CA ASN A 68 7.41 3.89 -3.12
C ASN A 68 6.28 4.93 -3.13
N ALA A 69 5.49 5.04 -2.05
CA ALA A 69 4.50 6.10 -1.92
C ALA A 69 5.18 7.48 -1.89
N PRO A 70 4.53 8.53 -2.43
CA PRO A 70 5.04 9.88 -2.28
C PRO A 70 5.09 10.26 -0.80
N ASN A 71 6.10 11.03 -0.42
CA ASN A 71 6.26 11.54 0.93
C ASN A 71 6.86 12.94 0.90
N ALA A 72 6.57 13.76 1.92
CA ALA A 72 6.95 15.15 1.95
C ALA A 72 8.48 15.30 1.92
N ILE A 73 8.98 16.03 0.93
CA ILE A 73 10.41 16.35 0.70
C ILE A 73 11.34 15.13 0.68
N ASN A 74 10.81 13.98 0.37
CA ASN A 74 11.51 12.68 0.45
C ASN A 74 12.12 12.41 1.84
N ARG A 75 11.46 12.86 2.91
CA ARG A 75 11.94 12.69 4.27
C ARG A 75 11.84 11.25 4.77
N GLN A 76 10.91 10.45 4.19
CA GLN A 76 10.71 9.06 4.55
C GLN A 76 10.50 8.89 6.07
N ALA A 77 9.65 9.75 6.63
CA ALA A 77 9.40 9.89 8.07
C ALA A 77 8.45 8.81 8.60
N TRP A 78 8.70 7.55 8.23
CA TRP A 78 7.95 6.37 8.63
C TRP A 78 8.91 5.22 8.93
N GLU A 79 8.50 4.34 9.82
CA GLU A 79 9.13 3.05 10.06
C GLU A 79 8.09 1.94 10.07
N VAL A 80 8.47 0.76 9.58
CA VAL A 80 7.59 -0.41 9.52
C VAL A 80 8.27 -1.60 10.18
N ARG A 81 7.49 -2.36 10.95
CA ARG A 81 7.90 -3.68 11.47
C ARG A 81 6.84 -4.69 11.07
N ILE A 82 7.27 -5.82 10.54
CA ILE A 82 6.37 -6.92 10.15
C ILE A 82 6.51 -8.04 11.18
N VAL A 83 5.37 -8.47 11.71
CA VAL A 83 5.28 -9.59 12.63
C VAL A 83 4.42 -10.69 12.02
N ASP A 84 5.04 -11.83 11.77
CA ASP A 84 4.42 -13.08 11.28
C ASP A 84 4.64 -14.25 12.27
N ASN A 85 5.22 -13.96 13.44
CA ASN A 85 5.41 -14.93 14.49
C ASN A 85 4.11 -15.10 15.31
N PRO A 86 3.48 -16.28 15.26
CA PRO A 86 2.21 -16.53 15.94
C PRO A 86 2.30 -16.43 17.46
N GLU A 87 3.46 -16.72 18.05
CA GLU A 87 3.66 -16.61 19.51
C GLU A 87 3.62 -15.15 19.97
N VAL A 88 4.22 -14.22 19.19
CA VAL A 88 4.18 -12.79 19.50
C VAL A 88 2.76 -12.26 19.36
N ILE A 89 2.06 -12.63 18.30
CA ILE A 89 0.65 -12.26 18.08
C ILE A 89 -0.22 -12.78 19.22
N GLN A 90 0.01 -14.03 19.67
CA GLN A 90 -0.74 -14.63 20.78
C GLN A 90 -0.46 -13.92 22.10
N LYS A 91 0.80 -13.66 22.46
CA LYS A 91 1.16 -12.94 23.69
C LYS A 91 0.51 -11.55 23.76
N LEU A 92 0.52 -10.80 22.65
CA LEU A 92 -0.16 -9.50 22.57
C LEU A 92 -1.68 -9.65 22.73
N THR A 93 -2.24 -10.72 22.16
CA THR A 93 -3.67 -11.03 22.28
C THR A 93 -4.06 -11.40 23.70
N ASP A 94 -3.23 -12.18 24.40
CA ASP A 94 -3.47 -12.55 25.79
C ASP A 94 -3.47 -11.32 26.72
N LEU A 95 -2.59 -10.35 26.47
CA LEU A 95 -2.59 -9.08 27.17
C LEU A 95 -3.86 -8.28 26.88
N TYR A 96 -4.29 -8.25 25.60
CA TYR A 96 -5.52 -7.57 25.20
C TYR A 96 -6.75 -8.17 25.88
N LEU A 97 -6.83 -9.50 25.98
CA LEU A 97 -7.95 -10.21 26.61
C LEU A 97 -8.04 -9.98 28.13
N LYS A 98 -6.92 -9.71 28.82
CA LYS A 98 -6.95 -9.33 30.26
C LYS A 98 -7.73 -8.04 30.47
N ASP A 99 -7.58 -7.06 29.56
CA ASP A 99 -8.29 -5.78 29.65
C ASP A 99 -9.68 -5.85 28.98
N ASN A 100 -9.93 -6.85 28.13
CA ASN A 100 -11.15 -7.01 27.34
C ASN A 100 -11.72 -8.45 27.46
N PRO A 101 -12.07 -8.92 28.67
CA PRO A 101 -12.43 -10.32 28.90
C PRO A 101 -13.68 -10.78 28.13
N LYS A 102 -14.58 -9.87 27.79
CA LYS A 102 -15.78 -10.17 26.98
C LYS A 102 -15.43 -10.62 25.55
N GLU A 103 -14.29 -10.21 25.01
CA GLU A 103 -13.86 -10.67 23.68
C GLU A 103 -13.48 -12.16 23.69
N ALA A 104 -13.07 -12.72 24.84
CA ALA A 104 -12.80 -14.15 24.99
C ALA A 104 -14.07 -15.02 24.84
N GLU A 105 -15.25 -14.45 25.06
CA GLU A 105 -16.54 -15.15 24.90
C GLU A 105 -16.96 -15.27 23.43
N ASN A 106 -16.32 -14.51 22.53
CA ASN A 106 -16.62 -14.51 21.11
C ASN A 106 -15.91 -15.68 20.39
N PRO A 107 -16.63 -16.72 19.94
CA PRO A 107 -16.02 -17.89 19.32
C PRO A 107 -15.29 -17.58 18.00
N ASN A 108 -15.54 -16.42 17.41
CA ASN A 108 -14.88 -15.97 16.18
C ASN A 108 -13.64 -15.11 16.45
N PHE A 109 -13.37 -14.76 17.71
CA PHE A 109 -12.18 -14.01 18.08
C PHE A 109 -10.99 -14.96 18.23
N LYS A 110 -9.92 -14.73 17.45
CA LYS A 110 -8.68 -15.51 17.53
C LYS A 110 -7.51 -14.64 17.98
N ASN A 111 -7.44 -13.40 17.52
CA ASN A 111 -6.44 -12.43 17.96
C ASN A 111 -6.93 -10.99 17.81
N MET A 112 -6.29 -10.08 18.55
CA MET A 112 -6.65 -8.65 18.59
C MET A 112 -6.47 -7.92 17.24
N PHE A 113 -5.77 -8.52 16.30
CA PHE A 113 -5.53 -7.97 14.96
C PHE A 113 -6.57 -8.44 13.93
N ARG A 114 -7.82 -8.66 14.35
CA ARG A 114 -8.91 -9.18 13.51
C ARG A 114 -8.57 -10.52 12.88
N ASN A 115 -7.89 -11.36 13.63
CA ASN A 115 -7.48 -12.70 13.23
C ASN A 115 -6.44 -12.74 12.09
N ALA A 116 -5.79 -11.62 11.78
CA ALA A 116 -4.73 -11.58 10.79
C ALA A 116 -3.49 -12.36 11.28
N PRO A 117 -2.93 -13.25 10.45
CA PRO A 117 -1.74 -14.02 10.80
C PRO A 117 -0.42 -13.26 10.55
N THR A 118 -0.47 -12.14 9.83
CA THR A 118 0.67 -11.26 9.58
C THR A 118 0.24 -9.82 9.85
N VAL A 119 1.07 -9.07 10.57
CA VAL A 119 0.75 -7.70 10.98
C VAL A 119 1.90 -6.75 10.65
N ALA A 120 1.61 -5.65 9.95
CA ALA A 120 2.51 -4.54 9.84
C ALA A 120 2.21 -3.50 10.92
N PHE A 121 3.24 -3.06 11.64
CA PHE A 121 3.21 -1.98 12.59
C PHE A 121 3.88 -0.78 11.95
N ILE A 122 3.14 0.31 11.78
CA ILE A 122 3.60 1.53 11.12
C ILE A 122 3.72 2.64 12.15
N ALA A 123 4.93 3.15 12.32
CA ALA A 123 5.24 4.26 13.21
C ALA A 123 5.57 5.51 12.41
N ASN A 124 5.18 6.66 12.94
CA ASN A 124 5.42 7.97 12.38
C ASN A 124 6.43 8.76 13.21
N ASP A 125 7.24 9.60 12.56
CA ASP A 125 8.08 10.60 13.23
C ASP A 125 7.18 11.69 13.84
N THR A 126 7.13 11.78 15.16
CA THR A 126 6.28 12.73 15.89
C THR A 126 6.78 14.17 15.80
N THR A 127 8.02 14.38 15.33
CA THR A 127 8.62 15.71 15.13
C THR A 127 8.32 16.30 13.76
N PHE A 128 7.70 15.52 12.85
CA PHE A 128 7.41 15.94 11.49
C PHE A 128 5.90 15.93 11.19
N ALA A 129 5.33 17.10 10.99
CA ALA A 129 3.88 17.29 10.87
C ALA A 129 3.23 16.49 9.72
N TYR A 130 3.95 16.23 8.63
CA TYR A 130 3.42 15.46 7.48
C TYR A 130 3.61 13.95 7.61
N SER A 131 4.36 13.49 8.61
CA SER A 131 4.64 12.06 8.80
C SER A 131 3.38 11.18 8.88
N PRO A 132 2.29 11.56 9.57
CA PRO A 132 1.06 10.77 9.54
C PRO A 132 0.41 10.66 8.17
N VAL A 133 0.54 11.70 7.32
CA VAL A 133 0.05 11.68 5.93
C VAL A 133 0.90 10.73 5.10
N ASP A 134 2.23 10.84 5.19
CA ASP A 134 3.18 9.97 4.50
C ASP A 134 2.95 8.50 4.87
N CYS A 135 2.73 8.21 6.17
CA CYS A 135 2.37 6.87 6.65
C CYS A 135 1.04 6.36 6.05
N GLY A 136 0.04 7.25 5.90
CA GLY A 136 -1.24 6.91 5.28
C GLY A 136 -1.11 6.56 3.80
N LEU A 137 -0.31 7.33 3.05
CA LEU A 137 -0.01 7.07 1.63
C LEU A 137 0.75 5.75 1.45
N MET A 138 1.75 5.51 2.29
CA MET A 138 2.48 4.25 2.31
C MET A 138 1.54 3.07 2.63
N ALA A 139 0.71 3.20 3.66
CA ALA A 139 -0.24 2.18 4.06
C ALA A 139 -1.22 1.82 2.93
N GLU A 140 -1.73 2.80 2.17
CA GLU A 140 -2.64 2.53 1.06
C GLU A 140 -1.92 1.83 -0.09
N ASN A 141 -0.68 2.20 -0.45
CA ASN A 141 0.10 1.46 -1.43
C ASN A 141 0.30 -0.01 -1.02
N MET A 142 0.61 -0.27 0.26
CA MET A 142 0.71 -1.64 0.79
C MET A 142 -0.61 -2.40 0.66
N ILE A 143 -1.72 -1.76 0.95
CA ILE A 143 -3.06 -2.36 0.90
C ILE A 143 -3.48 -2.67 -0.53
N LEU A 144 -3.22 -1.77 -1.47
CA LEU A 144 -3.56 -1.95 -2.89
C LEU A 144 -2.71 -3.03 -3.54
N SER A 145 -1.39 -3.02 -3.29
CA SER A 145 -0.50 -4.06 -3.79
C SER A 145 -0.83 -5.43 -3.21
N ALA A 146 -1.15 -5.52 -1.91
CA ALA A 146 -1.63 -6.75 -1.30
C ALA A 146 -2.88 -7.29 -2.01
N TRP A 147 -3.88 -6.42 -2.23
CA TRP A 147 -5.12 -6.81 -2.89
C TRP A 147 -4.91 -7.32 -4.32
N SER A 148 -4.03 -6.67 -5.09
CA SER A 148 -3.69 -7.11 -6.45
C SER A 148 -3.01 -8.49 -6.50
N MET A 149 -2.39 -8.90 -5.40
CA MET A 149 -1.75 -10.22 -5.22
C MET A 149 -2.65 -11.23 -4.50
N GLY A 150 -3.95 -10.93 -4.32
CA GLY A 150 -4.89 -11.83 -3.65
C GLY A 150 -4.73 -11.87 -2.12
N ILE A 151 -3.98 -10.95 -1.52
CA ILE A 151 -3.83 -10.83 -0.08
C ILE A 151 -4.85 -9.83 0.47
N GLY A 152 -5.65 -10.27 1.43
CA GLY A 152 -6.58 -9.42 2.16
C GLY A 152 -5.87 -8.59 3.22
N SER A 153 -6.41 -7.39 3.50
CA SER A 153 -5.85 -6.52 4.53
C SER A 153 -6.93 -5.73 5.28
N CYS A 154 -6.58 -5.24 6.46
CA CYS A 154 -7.41 -4.33 7.23
C CYS A 154 -6.55 -3.37 8.07
N CYS A 155 -6.81 -2.05 7.94
CA CYS A 155 -6.22 -1.04 8.85
C CYS A 155 -6.84 -1.15 10.24
N LEU A 156 -6.02 -1.09 11.28
CA LEU A 156 -6.36 -1.37 12.67
C LEU A 156 -5.79 -0.28 13.60
N GLY A 157 -6.62 0.69 13.97
CA GLY A 157 -6.24 1.71 14.96
C GLY A 157 -6.39 1.24 16.41
N GLY A 158 -7.31 0.29 16.68
CA GLY A 158 -7.54 -0.25 18.03
C GLY A 158 -6.30 -0.89 18.63
N PRO A 159 -5.67 -1.87 17.96
CA PRO A 159 -4.43 -2.48 18.42
C PRO A 159 -3.31 -1.47 18.68
N ALA A 160 -3.09 -0.50 17.79
CA ALA A 160 -2.08 0.53 17.99
C ALA A 160 -2.33 1.33 19.28
N ARG A 161 -3.58 1.73 19.53
CA ARG A 161 -3.96 2.43 20.76
C ARG A 161 -3.74 1.57 21.99
N PHE A 162 -4.16 0.31 21.96
CA PHE A 162 -3.98 -0.62 23.07
C PHE A 162 -2.49 -0.80 23.41
N MET A 163 -1.64 -1.05 22.41
CA MET A 163 -0.21 -1.25 22.63
C MET A 163 0.48 -0.03 23.23
N LYS A 164 0.01 1.18 22.94
CA LYS A 164 0.54 2.41 23.55
C LYS A 164 0.04 2.64 24.96
N SER A 165 -1.17 2.24 25.28
CA SER A 165 -1.81 2.53 26.57
C SER A 165 -1.60 1.44 27.64
N ASN A 166 -1.39 0.19 27.23
CA ASN A 166 -1.15 -0.91 28.16
C ASN A 166 0.36 -1.07 28.44
N PRO A 167 0.83 -0.96 29.70
CA PRO A 167 2.26 -0.98 30.02
C PRO A 167 2.98 -2.28 29.62
N GLU A 168 2.32 -3.43 29.70
CA GLU A 168 2.93 -4.72 29.31
C GLU A 168 3.01 -4.84 27.79
N ALA A 169 1.98 -4.42 27.06
CA ALA A 169 2.00 -4.42 25.59
C ALA A 169 3.01 -3.38 25.06
N ASN A 170 3.20 -2.28 25.75
CA ASN A 170 4.18 -1.26 25.38
C ASN A 170 5.63 -1.78 25.43
N LYS A 171 5.95 -2.75 26.31
CA LYS A 171 7.28 -3.41 26.29
C LYS A 171 7.56 -4.07 24.95
N TYR A 172 6.58 -4.76 24.36
CA TYR A 172 6.72 -5.34 23.00
C TYR A 172 6.91 -4.26 21.93
N LEU A 173 6.26 -3.11 22.10
CA LEU A 173 6.45 -1.98 21.20
C LEU A 173 7.89 -1.45 21.28
N LEU A 174 8.45 -1.35 22.48
CA LEU A 174 9.85 -0.96 22.68
C LEU A 174 10.83 -2.00 22.09
N GLU A 175 10.54 -3.30 22.23
CA GLU A 175 11.34 -4.39 21.64
C GLU A 175 11.32 -4.38 20.11
N MET A 176 10.31 -3.80 19.48
CA MET A 176 10.29 -3.60 18.02
C MET A 176 11.36 -2.62 17.53
N GLY A 177 11.97 -1.84 18.43
CA GLY A 177 13.13 -0.99 18.15
C GLY A 177 12.82 0.11 17.13
N PHE A 178 11.70 0.79 17.25
CA PHE A 178 11.47 2.05 16.54
C PHE A 178 12.46 3.12 17.00
N SER A 179 12.87 3.98 16.10
CA SER A 179 13.79 5.06 16.39
C SER A 179 13.20 6.05 17.43
N GLU A 180 14.07 6.82 18.07
CA GLU A 180 13.66 7.90 18.94
C GLU A 180 12.72 8.86 18.20
N ASN A 181 11.69 9.36 18.88
CA ASN A 181 10.63 10.20 18.34
C ASN A 181 9.68 9.51 17.34
N TYR A 182 9.78 8.20 17.14
CA TYR A 182 8.78 7.45 16.39
C TYR A 182 7.75 6.85 17.31
N ASP A 183 6.47 7.01 16.94
CA ASP A 183 5.35 6.47 17.72
C ASP A 183 4.45 5.62 16.81
N LEU A 184 3.93 4.51 17.36
CA LEU A 184 3.04 3.63 16.60
C LEU A 184 1.76 4.37 16.20
N LEU A 185 1.55 4.54 14.90
CA LEU A 185 0.40 5.23 14.35
C LEU A 185 -0.77 4.28 14.08
N LEU A 186 -0.49 3.18 13.37
CA LEU A 186 -1.51 2.19 13.01
C LEU A 186 -0.88 0.81 12.79
N CYS A 187 -1.73 -0.22 12.86
CA CYS A 187 -1.38 -1.56 12.41
C CYS A 187 -2.17 -1.89 11.13
N ILE A 188 -1.62 -2.78 10.30
CA ILE A 188 -2.35 -3.38 9.18
C ILE A 188 -2.26 -4.90 9.33
N GLY A 189 -3.40 -5.56 9.46
CA GLY A 189 -3.47 -7.01 9.37
C GLY A 189 -3.48 -7.47 7.92
N PHE A 190 -2.69 -8.49 7.60
CA PHE A 190 -2.61 -9.13 6.29
C PHE A 190 -2.84 -10.63 6.40
N GLY A 191 -3.37 -11.25 5.34
CA GLY A 191 -3.54 -12.69 5.25
C GLY A 191 -4.32 -13.11 4.01
N TYR A 192 -4.34 -14.39 3.72
CA TYR A 192 -5.16 -14.95 2.66
C TYR A 192 -6.64 -14.84 3.05
N PRO A 193 -7.50 -14.20 2.22
CA PRO A 193 -8.90 -13.97 2.58
C PRO A 193 -9.68 -15.27 2.83
N ALA A 194 -10.50 -15.28 3.88
CA ALA A 194 -11.51 -16.32 4.15
C ALA A 194 -12.93 -15.73 4.16
N GLU A 195 -13.11 -14.54 3.57
CA GLU A 195 -14.40 -13.88 3.36
C GLU A 195 -14.34 -12.97 2.15
N THR A 196 -15.51 -12.64 1.60
CA THR A 196 -15.67 -11.65 0.53
C THR A 196 -16.58 -10.52 1.04
N PRO A 197 -16.02 -9.47 1.65
CA PRO A 197 -16.80 -8.39 2.22
C PRO A 197 -17.53 -7.58 1.13
N LYS A 198 -18.78 -7.23 1.39
CA LYS A 198 -19.57 -6.36 0.50
C LYS A 198 -19.02 -4.93 0.51
N ALA A 199 -19.10 -4.25 -0.64
CA ALA A 199 -18.80 -2.83 -0.73
C ALA A 199 -19.76 -2.02 0.17
N LYS A 200 -19.20 -1.02 0.87
CA LYS A 200 -20.01 -0.03 1.60
C LYS A 200 -20.19 1.20 0.73
N PRO A 201 -21.33 1.89 0.82
CA PRO A 201 -21.56 3.12 0.07
C PRO A 201 -20.53 4.20 0.42
N ARG A 202 -20.30 5.09 -0.53
CA ARG A 202 -19.48 6.28 -0.35
C ARG A 202 -20.35 7.51 -0.58
N ASP A 203 -20.14 8.55 0.21
CA ASP A 203 -20.87 9.80 0.12
C ASP A 203 -20.18 10.73 -0.89
N ALA A 204 -20.64 10.69 -2.12
CA ALA A 204 -20.12 11.52 -3.19
C ALA A 204 -20.50 13.02 -3.02
N ALA A 205 -21.53 13.33 -2.22
CA ALA A 205 -21.94 14.72 -1.97
C ALA A 205 -20.88 15.54 -1.20
N LYS A 206 -19.90 14.87 -0.59
CA LYS A 206 -18.75 15.50 0.06
C LYS A 206 -17.68 16.02 -0.90
N VAL A 207 -17.80 15.70 -2.20
CA VAL A 207 -16.88 16.17 -3.24
C VAL A 207 -17.59 17.24 -4.06
N LYS A 208 -16.96 18.40 -4.21
CA LYS A 208 -17.48 19.51 -5.02
C LYS A 208 -16.38 20.01 -5.94
N PHE A 209 -16.76 20.27 -7.18
CA PHE A 209 -15.92 21.08 -8.09
C PHE A 209 -16.21 22.54 -7.80
N MET A 210 -15.18 23.35 -7.68
CA MET A 210 -15.28 24.78 -7.47
C MET A 210 -14.93 25.47 -8.78
N ASP A 211 -15.88 26.28 -9.30
CA ASP A 211 -15.74 27.05 -10.54
C ASP A 211 -15.05 28.40 -10.26
#